data_f33a6286350cda82d16c397445d9cce2
#
_entry.id   f33a6286350cda82d16c397445d9cce2
#
_cell.length_a   1.000
_cell.length_b   1.000
_cell.length_c   1.000
_cell.angle_alpha   90.00
_cell.angle_beta   90.00
_cell.angle_gamma   90.00
#
_symmetry.space_group_name_H-M   'P 1'
#
loop_
_entity.id
_entity.type
_entity.pdbx_description
1 polymer ?
#
loop_
_entity_poly.entity_id
_entity_poly.type
_entity_poly.pdbx_seq_one_letter_code
_entity_poly.pdbx_strand_id
1 'polypeptide(L)'
;MTAKGRVNVQLFGSFAICLDGVPKRLPLAGATRALLLYLLCFPDRQVRREFLIEQFWSSLKVERRFAALNSAVWRVRKALVPFTGLDLEATARTVTLHLA
;
A
#
# COMPACT_ATOMS: atom_id res chain seq x y z
N MET A 1 19.10 -22.08 -4.24
CA MET A 1 18.08 -21.27 -3.59
C MET A 1 17.32 -20.48 -4.63
N THR A 2 16.06 -20.67 -4.64
CA THR A 2 15.22 -19.91 -5.55
C THR A 2 15.07 -18.49 -5.03
N ALA A 3 15.60 -17.57 -5.75
CA ALA A 3 15.39 -16.18 -5.41
C ALA A 3 13.91 -15.86 -5.60
N LYS A 4 13.31 -15.29 -4.58
CA LYS A 4 12.03 -14.63 -4.76
C LYS A 4 12.23 -13.48 -5.73
N GLY A 5 11.22 -13.18 -6.52
CA GLY A 5 11.27 -12.06 -7.43
C GLY A 5 11.71 -10.79 -6.72
N ARG A 6 12.58 -10.04 -7.34
CA ARG A 6 12.99 -8.73 -6.83
C ARG A 6 11.88 -7.73 -6.99
N VAL A 7 11.49 -7.14 -5.88
CA VAL A 7 10.52 -6.06 -5.88
C VAL A 7 11.26 -4.74 -5.86
N ASN A 8 11.00 -3.90 -6.84
CA ASN A 8 11.56 -2.58 -6.97
C ASN A 8 10.43 -1.60 -7.23
N VAL A 9 10.46 -0.46 -6.54
CA VAL A 9 9.46 0.59 -6.73
C VAL A 9 10.05 1.70 -7.56
N GLN A 10 9.39 2.03 -8.66
CA GLN A 10 9.81 3.12 -9.53
C GLN A 10 8.72 4.16 -9.61
N LEU A 11 9.11 5.43 -9.43
CA LEU A 11 8.19 6.56 -9.35
C LEU A 11 8.44 7.58 -10.47
N PHE A 12 8.70 7.12 -11.66
CA PHE A 12 8.95 7.99 -12.81
C PHE A 12 7.65 8.25 -13.56
N GLY A 13 6.98 9.34 -13.26
CA GLY A 13 5.79 9.74 -14.00
C GLY A 13 4.58 8.82 -13.80
N SER A 14 4.74 7.52 -13.81
CA SER A 14 3.69 6.56 -13.47
C SER A 14 4.18 5.63 -12.40
N PHE A 15 3.27 5.28 -11.48
CA PHE A 15 3.58 4.38 -10.39
C PHE A 15 3.61 2.94 -10.88
N ALA A 16 4.72 2.27 -10.69
CA ALA A 16 4.86 0.86 -11.04
C ALA A 16 5.75 0.15 -10.01
N ILE A 17 5.42 -1.09 -9.73
CA ILE A 17 6.28 -1.98 -8.95
C ILE A 17 6.92 -2.96 -9.92
N CYS A 18 8.23 -3.04 -9.91
CA CYS A 18 8.95 -3.99 -10.74
C CYS A 18 9.07 -5.33 -10.04
N LEU A 19 8.71 -6.39 -10.74
CA LEU A 19 8.90 -7.75 -10.29
C LEU A 19 9.85 -8.42 -11.27
N ASP A 20 11.02 -8.84 -10.80
CA ASP A 20 12.09 -9.42 -11.64
C ASP A 20 12.46 -8.51 -12.81
N GLY A 21 12.52 -7.21 -12.55
CA GLY A 21 12.86 -6.23 -13.58
C GLY A 21 11.72 -5.89 -14.53
N VAL A 22 10.57 -6.52 -14.40
CA VAL A 22 9.40 -6.24 -15.25
C VAL A 22 8.45 -5.29 -14.52
N PRO A 23 8.18 -4.10 -15.07
CA PRO A 23 7.23 -3.19 -14.44
C PRO A 23 5.82 -3.76 -14.47
N LYS A 24 5.17 -3.72 -13.32
CA LYS A 24 3.76 -4.10 -13.18
C LYS A 24 2.98 -2.88 -12.74
N ARG A 25 2.02 -2.48 -13.54
CA ARG A 25 1.11 -1.41 -13.16
C ARG A 25 0.09 -1.92 -12.17
N LEU A 26 -0.11 -1.15 -11.11
CA LEU A 26 -1.12 -1.47 -10.12
C LEU A 26 -2.41 -0.70 -10.42
N PRO A 27 -3.57 -1.36 -10.35
CA PRO A 27 -4.85 -0.71 -10.60
C PRO A 27 -5.31 0.11 -9.39
N LEU A 28 -4.46 1.02 -8.94
CA LEU A 28 -4.73 1.86 -7.79
C LEU A 28 -4.66 3.32 -8.20
N ALA A 29 -5.55 4.13 -7.62
CA ALA A 29 -5.63 5.55 -7.92
C ALA A 29 -6.00 6.34 -6.67
N GLY A 30 -5.81 7.65 -6.74
CA GLY A 30 -6.21 8.57 -5.69
C GLY A 30 -5.57 8.25 -4.33
N ALA A 31 -6.38 8.35 -3.29
CA ALA A 31 -5.91 8.15 -1.92
C ALA A 31 -5.38 6.73 -1.66
N THR A 32 -5.96 5.72 -2.31
CA THR A 32 -5.50 4.34 -2.17
C THR A 32 -4.07 4.18 -2.69
N ARG A 33 -3.78 4.79 -3.84
CA ARG A 33 -2.42 4.81 -4.40
C ARG A 33 -1.47 5.56 -3.47
N ALA A 34 -1.89 6.71 -2.95
CA ALA A 34 -1.09 7.51 -2.03
C ALA A 34 -0.77 6.73 -0.75
N LEU A 35 -1.74 5.97 -0.24
CA LEU A 35 -1.55 5.11 0.92
C LEU A 35 -0.43 4.10 0.67
N LEU A 36 -0.47 3.39 -0.45
CA LEU A 36 0.56 2.40 -0.76
C LEU A 36 1.92 3.05 -0.90
N LEU A 37 1.99 4.19 -1.60
CA LEU A 37 3.25 4.92 -1.75
C LEU A 37 3.84 5.33 -0.40
N TYR A 38 3.01 5.81 0.49
CA TYR A 38 3.45 6.19 1.83
C TYR A 38 4.02 5.00 2.59
N LEU A 39 3.31 3.87 2.57
CA LEU A 39 3.76 2.67 3.26
C LEU A 39 5.05 2.10 2.67
N LEU A 40 5.24 2.21 1.37
CA LEU A 40 6.48 1.78 0.71
C LEU A 40 7.67 2.65 1.10
N CYS A 41 7.44 3.91 1.44
CA CYS A 41 8.50 4.79 1.95
C CYS A 41 8.93 4.42 3.37
N PHE A 42 8.09 3.73 4.12
CA PHE A 42 8.35 3.37 5.51
C PHE A 42 8.02 1.88 5.74
N PRO A 43 8.77 0.98 5.09
CA PRO A 43 8.49 -0.45 5.21
C PRO A 43 8.70 -0.95 6.64
N ASP A 44 7.95 -1.95 7.01
CA ASP A 44 8.00 -2.61 8.32
C ASP A 44 7.65 -1.70 9.50
N ARG A 45 7.12 -0.53 9.22
CA ARG A 45 6.71 0.42 10.24
C ARG A 45 5.22 0.32 10.49
N GLN A 46 4.84 0.21 11.75
CA GLN A 46 3.43 0.28 12.15
C GLN A 46 2.95 1.72 12.04
N VAL A 47 1.97 1.94 11.18
CA VAL A 47 1.38 3.27 10.99
C VAL A 47 -0.03 3.26 11.53
N ARG A 48 -0.36 4.22 12.35
CA ARG A 48 -1.69 4.32 12.95
C ARG A 48 -2.75 4.63 11.91
N ARG A 49 -3.88 3.95 12.00
CA ARG A 49 -5.01 4.19 11.11
C ARG A 49 -5.48 5.64 11.17
N GLU A 50 -5.52 6.22 12.36
CA GLU A 50 -5.90 7.61 12.56
C GLU A 50 -5.02 8.55 11.77
N PHE A 51 -3.72 8.30 11.76
CA PHE A 51 -2.77 9.10 10.99
C PHE A 51 -3.07 8.99 9.48
N LEU A 52 -3.28 7.79 9.00
CA LEU A 52 -3.55 7.56 7.57
C LEU A 52 -4.86 8.22 7.13
N ILE A 53 -5.87 8.13 7.96
CA ILE A 53 -7.16 8.77 7.71
C ILE A 53 -7.00 10.28 7.62
N GLU A 54 -6.27 10.86 8.54
CA GLU A 54 -5.99 12.29 8.57
C GLU A 54 -5.24 12.73 7.31
N GLN A 55 -4.25 11.95 6.90
CA GLN A 55 -3.41 12.31 5.75
C GLN A 55 -4.13 12.18 4.42
N PHE A 56 -4.94 11.15 4.24
CA PHE A 56 -5.42 10.80 2.91
C PHE A 56 -6.94 10.88 2.75
N TRP A 57 -7.69 10.96 3.82
CA TRP A 57 -9.16 10.99 3.77
C TRP A 57 -9.78 12.09 4.63
N SER A 58 -9.00 13.12 4.97
CA SER A 58 -9.50 14.22 5.80
C SER A 58 -10.64 15.00 5.13
N SER A 59 -10.72 14.98 3.81
CA SER A 59 -11.78 15.66 3.07
C SER A 59 -13.12 14.94 3.15
N LEU A 60 -13.13 13.68 3.56
CA LEU A 60 -14.36 12.92 3.70
C LEU A 60 -15.04 13.23 5.04
N LYS A 61 -16.35 13.03 5.08
CA LYS A 61 -17.08 13.06 6.33
C LYS A 61 -16.54 12.02 7.29
N VAL A 62 -16.50 12.36 8.57
CA VAL A 62 -15.91 11.51 9.62
C VAL A 62 -16.47 10.10 9.58
N GLU A 63 -17.79 9.95 9.36
CA GLU A 63 -18.45 8.64 9.35
C GLU A 63 -17.98 7.74 8.20
N ARG A 64 -17.39 8.32 7.17
CA ARG A 64 -16.95 7.57 5.99
C ARG A 64 -15.47 7.23 5.98
N ARG A 65 -14.70 7.85 6.85
CA ARG A 65 -13.24 7.74 6.81
C ARG A 65 -12.74 6.33 7.08
N PHE A 66 -13.30 5.67 8.08
CA PHE A 66 -12.91 4.30 8.41
C PHE A 66 -13.23 3.34 7.29
N ALA A 67 -14.42 3.44 6.73
CA ALA A 67 -14.81 2.58 5.61
C ALA A 67 -13.92 2.81 4.40
N ALA A 68 -13.55 4.06 4.13
CA ALA A 68 -12.65 4.39 3.03
C ALA A 68 -11.27 3.76 3.22
N LEU A 69 -10.71 3.83 4.43
CA LEU A 69 -9.44 3.20 4.73
C LEU A 69 -9.53 1.67 4.61
N ASN A 70 -10.58 1.06 5.13
CA ASN A 70 -10.77 -0.39 5.02
C ASN A 70 -10.85 -0.83 3.56
N SER A 71 -11.58 -0.10 2.74
CA SER A 71 -11.67 -0.38 1.30
C SER A 71 -10.31 -0.25 0.62
N ALA A 72 -9.55 0.78 0.99
CA ALA A 72 -8.22 0.99 0.43
C ALA A 72 -7.26 -0.14 0.81
N VAL A 73 -7.28 -0.57 2.07
CA VAL A 73 -6.47 -1.70 2.54
C VAL A 73 -6.79 -2.96 1.75
N TRP A 74 -8.07 -3.23 1.54
CA TRP A 74 -8.50 -4.41 0.77
C TRP A 74 -8.00 -4.35 -0.67
N ARG A 75 -8.11 -3.19 -1.30
CA ARG A 75 -7.65 -3.00 -2.68
C ARG A 75 -6.13 -3.15 -2.79
N VAL A 76 -5.39 -2.60 -1.84
CA VAL A 76 -3.94 -2.73 -1.81
C VAL A 76 -3.55 -4.20 -1.64
N ARG A 77 -4.18 -4.93 -0.73
CA ARG A 77 -3.92 -6.36 -0.56
C ARG A 77 -4.13 -7.13 -1.85
N LYS A 78 -5.24 -6.87 -2.53
CA LYS A 78 -5.52 -7.53 -3.80
C LYS A 78 -4.45 -7.22 -4.85
N ALA A 79 -4.06 -5.97 -4.93
CA ALA A 79 -3.05 -5.54 -5.90
C ALA A 79 -1.68 -6.15 -5.61
N LEU A 80 -1.37 -6.44 -4.35
CA LEU A 80 -0.08 -6.99 -3.96
C LEU A 80 0.01 -8.52 -4.03
N VAL A 81 -1.09 -9.21 -4.31
CA VAL A 81 -1.09 -10.68 -4.39
C VAL A 81 0.03 -11.24 -5.26
N PRO A 82 0.33 -10.69 -6.45
CA PRO A 82 1.42 -11.24 -7.28
C PRO A 82 2.82 -11.00 -6.72
N PHE A 83 2.97 -10.14 -5.72
CA PHE A 83 4.27 -9.72 -5.22
C PHE A 83 4.58 -10.43 -3.92
N THR A 84 5.29 -11.55 -3.98
CA THR A 84 5.55 -12.40 -2.82
C THR A 84 6.43 -11.76 -1.75
N GLY A 85 7.15 -10.70 -2.09
CA GLY A 85 8.00 -9.98 -1.13
C GLY A 85 7.27 -8.88 -0.36
N LEU A 86 6.01 -8.67 -0.63
CA LEU A 86 5.23 -7.62 0.01
C LEU A 86 4.01 -8.21 0.70
N ASP A 87 3.79 -7.81 1.94
CA ASP A 87 2.62 -8.23 2.70
C ASP A 87 2.07 -7.04 3.49
N LEU A 88 0.77 -6.86 3.42
CA LEU A 88 0.11 -5.78 4.14
C LEU A 88 -0.62 -6.35 5.34
N GLU A 89 -0.15 -5.99 6.51
CA GLU A 89 -0.78 -6.35 7.77
C GLU A 89 -1.65 -5.20 8.26
N ALA A 90 -2.89 -5.49 8.57
CA ALA A 90 -3.81 -4.50 9.11
C ALA A 90 -4.40 -5.03 10.41
N THR A 91 -4.24 -4.26 11.47
CA THR A 91 -4.85 -4.52 12.76
C THR A 91 -5.98 -3.53 13.01
N ALA A 92 -6.63 -3.62 14.17
CA ALA A 92 -7.65 -2.66 14.55
C ALA A 92 -7.11 -1.22 14.66
N ARG A 93 -5.80 -1.06 14.87
CA ARG A 93 -5.19 0.25 15.13
C ARG A 93 -4.14 0.66 14.13
N THR A 94 -3.51 -0.27 13.46
CA THR A 94 -2.36 0.03 12.60
C THR A 94 -2.44 -0.68 11.27
N VAL A 95 -1.67 -0.15 10.32
CA VAL A 95 -1.42 -0.79 9.03
C VAL A 95 0.09 -0.80 8.81
N THR A 96 0.62 -1.94 8.42
CA THR A 96 2.05 -2.13 8.21
C THR A 96 2.29 -2.84 6.89
N LEU A 97 3.18 -2.31 6.08
CA LEU A 97 3.65 -3.00 4.89
C LEU A 97 4.97 -3.69 5.20
N HIS A 98 4.95 -5.00 5.17
CA HIS A 98 6.15 -5.80 5.41
C HIS A 98 6.88 -6.05 4.10
N LEU A 99 8.16 -5.77 4.11
CA LEU A 99 9.04 -6.00 2.98
C LEU A 99 9.99 -7.13 3.35
N ALA A 100 9.85 -8.22 2.65
CA ALA A 100 10.69 -9.38 2.89
C ALA A 100 12.07 -9.24 2.21
#